data_3458624ac70bb6b5a3cbcc11f4b58cf6
#
_entry.id   3458624ac70bb6b5a3cbcc11f4b58cf6
#
_cell.length_a   1.000
_cell.length_b   1.000
_cell.length_c   1.000
_cell.angle_alpha   90.00
_cell.angle_beta   90.00
_cell.angle_gamma   90.00
#
_symmetry.space_group_name_H-M   'P 1'
#
loop_
_entity.id
_entity.type
_entity.pdbx_description
1 polymer ?
#
loop_
_entity_poly.entity_id
_entity_poly.type
_entity_poly.pdbx_seq_one_letter_code
_entity_poly.pdbx_strand_id
1 'polypeptide(L)'
;MALFTSCDDDNESVPQFGTINITINVSNAGDWPADGTVFCSLDKTWPPSGAPYKSVTLTSSQVSSGSISLTFEGLDFDTYALLSMSWRDPNDPNPQTNQHVWATHSGSPQAFWTDATPITLSPDNAELDMVLSATIN
;
A
#
# COMPACT_ATOMS: atom_id res chain seq x y z
N MET A 1 -28.82 15.78 31.65
CA MET A 1 -28.99 16.07 30.22
C MET A 1 -27.68 15.91 29.48
N ALA A 2 -26.62 16.39 30.01
CA ALA A 2 -25.32 16.24 29.36
C ALA A 2 -24.93 14.79 29.12
N LEU A 3 -25.55 13.91 29.81
CA LEU A 3 -25.28 12.49 29.70
C LEU A 3 -25.48 11.96 28.30
N PHE A 4 -26.46 12.48 27.62
CA PHE A 4 -26.80 11.96 26.30
C PHE A 4 -25.72 12.22 25.28
N THR A 5 -25.09 13.35 25.40
CA THR A 5 -24.00 13.71 24.51
C THR A 5 -22.83 12.77 24.68
N SER A 6 -22.55 12.38 25.90
CA SER A 6 -21.45 11.44 26.16
C SER A 6 -21.68 10.11 25.48
N CYS A 7 -22.90 9.61 25.52
CA CYS A 7 -23.19 8.34 24.88
C CYS A 7 -23.02 8.42 23.37
N ASP A 8 -23.43 9.52 22.77
CA ASP A 8 -23.29 9.72 21.35
C ASP A 8 -21.81 9.80 20.98
N ASP A 9 -21.02 10.48 21.79
CA ASP A 9 -19.59 10.59 21.55
C ASP A 9 -18.91 9.22 21.58
N ASP A 10 -19.31 8.38 22.51
CA ASP A 10 -18.75 7.04 22.62
C ASP A 10 -19.01 6.22 21.37
N ASN A 11 -20.21 6.32 20.81
CA ASN A 11 -20.58 5.61 19.59
C ASN A 11 -19.79 6.13 18.41
N GLU A 12 -19.54 7.42 18.35
CA GLU A 12 -18.80 8.04 17.26
C GLU A 12 -17.32 7.71 17.33
N SER A 13 -16.81 7.36 18.51
CA SER A 13 -15.39 7.06 18.65
C SER A 13 -14.99 5.69 18.13
N VAL A 14 -15.96 4.82 17.80
CA VAL A 14 -15.67 3.49 17.27
C VAL A 14 -15.47 3.59 15.76
N PRO A 15 -14.25 3.29 15.28
CA PRO A 15 -14.01 3.35 13.84
C PRO A 15 -14.81 2.29 13.09
N GLN A 16 -15.22 2.62 11.90
CA GLN A 16 -15.97 1.70 11.02
C GLN A 16 -15.09 1.15 9.90
N PHE A 17 -14.00 1.82 9.61
CA PHE A 17 -13.08 1.44 8.53
C PHE A 17 -11.65 1.70 8.98
N GLY A 18 -10.72 1.05 8.29
CA GLY A 18 -9.31 1.20 8.57
C GLY A 18 -8.62 2.17 7.63
N THR A 19 -7.44 2.60 8.05
CA THR A 19 -6.58 3.53 7.31
C THR A 19 -5.15 3.01 7.36
N ILE A 20 -4.45 3.04 6.22
CA ILE A 20 -3.02 2.77 6.17
C ILE A 20 -2.33 4.01 5.62
N ASN A 21 -1.47 4.61 6.43
CA ASN A 21 -0.61 5.71 6.01
C ASN A 21 0.70 5.10 5.50
N ILE A 22 1.08 5.43 4.28
CA ILE A 22 2.19 4.78 3.61
C ILE A 22 3.26 5.82 3.29
N THR A 23 4.48 5.54 3.67
CA THR A 23 5.66 6.31 3.26
C THR A 23 6.53 5.38 2.43
N ILE A 24 6.84 5.79 1.19
CA ILE A 24 7.71 5.02 0.32
C ILE A 24 9.00 5.81 0.14
N ASN A 25 10.10 5.27 0.65
CA ASN A 25 11.42 5.85 0.46
C ASN A 25 12.01 5.29 -0.83
N VAL A 26 12.32 6.16 -1.78
CA VAL A 26 12.85 5.78 -3.09
C VAL A 26 14.32 6.16 -3.14
N SER A 27 15.21 5.17 -3.20
CA SER A 27 16.66 5.41 -3.11
C SER A 27 17.22 6.04 -4.38
N ASN A 28 16.60 5.79 -5.53
CA ASN A 28 17.12 6.25 -6.83
C ASN A 28 15.99 6.83 -7.69
N ALA A 29 15.32 7.85 -7.18
CA ALA A 29 14.17 8.45 -7.86
C ALA A 29 14.49 9.01 -9.25
N GLY A 30 15.77 9.34 -9.50
CA GLY A 30 16.20 9.79 -10.82
C GLY A 30 16.08 8.74 -11.90
N ASP A 31 15.95 7.48 -11.53
CA ASP A 31 15.81 6.37 -12.47
C ASP A 31 14.34 6.05 -12.80
N TRP A 32 13.42 6.91 -12.39
CA TRP A 32 12.00 6.69 -12.65
C TRP A 32 11.75 6.47 -14.14
N PRO A 33 11.01 5.40 -14.51
CA PRO A 33 10.83 5.08 -15.92
C PRO A 33 10.00 6.15 -16.63
N ALA A 34 10.34 6.41 -17.89
CA ALA A 34 9.61 7.37 -18.71
C ALA A 34 8.26 6.82 -19.14
N ASP A 35 8.16 5.51 -19.28
CA ASP A 35 6.96 4.83 -19.78
C ASP A 35 6.45 3.84 -18.76
N GLY A 36 5.20 3.41 -18.96
CA GLY A 36 4.57 2.42 -18.11
C GLY A 36 3.87 3.02 -16.92
N THR A 37 3.45 2.14 -16.02
CA THR A 37 2.65 2.53 -14.87
C THR A 37 3.33 2.07 -13.59
N VAL A 38 3.59 3.02 -12.70
CA VAL A 38 4.04 2.72 -11.34
C VAL A 38 2.83 2.78 -10.43
N PHE A 39 2.70 1.82 -9.56
CA PHE A 39 1.52 1.75 -8.68
C PHE A 39 1.88 1.16 -7.32
N CYS A 40 1.09 1.54 -6.33
CA CYS A 40 1.11 0.93 -5.00
C CYS A 40 -0.20 0.20 -4.82
N SER A 41 -0.15 -1.03 -4.37
CA SER A 41 -1.33 -1.87 -4.23
C SER A 41 -1.36 -2.62 -2.91
N LEU A 42 -2.59 -2.89 -2.46
CA LEU A 42 -2.88 -3.67 -1.26
C LEU A 42 -3.69 -4.88 -1.69
N ASP A 43 -3.19 -6.08 -1.38
CA ASP A 43 -3.80 -7.33 -1.76
C ASP A 43 -4.28 -8.09 -0.53
N LYS A 44 -5.46 -8.70 -0.63
CA LYS A 44 -6.02 -9.50 0.47
C LYS A 44 -5.48 -10.91 0.52
N THR A 45 -4.98 -11.41 -0.62
CA THR A 45 -4.52 -12.79 -0.72
C THR A 45 -3.07 -12.86 -1.19
N TRP A 46 -2.41 -13.92 -0.83
CA TRP A 46 -1.07 -14.20 -1.30
C TRP A 46 -0.96 -15.69 -1.67
N PRO A 47 -0.42 -16.03 -2.85
CA PRO A 47 0.04 -15.08 -3.88
C PRO A 47 -1.10 -14.22 -4.39
N PRO A 48 -0.82 -12.97 -4.81
CA PRO A 48 -1.86 -12.12 -5.38
C PRO A 48 -2.51 -12.78 -6.60
N SER A 49 -3.82 -12.71 -6.65
CA SER A 49 -4.56 -13.25 -7.81
C SER A 49 -5.66 -12.26 -8.18
N GLY A 50 -5.74 -11.96 -9.47
CA GLY A 50 -6.69 -10.97 -9.96
C GLY A 50 -6.31 -9.54 -9.58
N ALA A 51 -7.27 -8.65 -9.57
CA ALA A 51 -7.05 -7.26 -9.25
C ALA A 51 -6.80 -7.07 -7.74
N PRO A 52 -5.93 -6.13 -7.36
CA PRO A 52 -5.73 -5.83 -5.94
C PRO A 52 -6.99 -5.24 -5.30
N TYR A 53 -7.08 -5.38 -3.98
CA TYR A 53 -8.19 -4.79 -3.24
C TYR A 53 -8.20 -3.26 -3.35
N LYS A 54 -7.02 -2.65 -3.30
CA LYS A 54 -6.85 -1.20 -3.40
C LYS A 54 -5.58 -0.93 -4.19
N SER A 55 -5.62 0.07 -5.07
CA SER A 55 -4.44 0.42 -5.87
C SER A 55 -4.47 1.88 -6.24
N VAL A 56 -3.30 2.49 -6.35
CA VAL A 56 -3.16 3.88 -6.78
C VAL A 56 -1.95 3.99 -7.69
N THR A 57 -2.10 4.76 -8.78
CA THR A 57 -1.00 5.07 -9.68
C THR A 57 -0.12 6.15 -9.06
N LEU A 58 1.18 5.97 -9.18
CA LEU A 58 2.19 6.89 -8.68
C LEU A 58 2.94 7.54 -9.83
N THR A 59 3.36 8.78 -9.61
CA THR A 59 4.16 9.53 -10.58
C THR A 59 5.42 10.06 -9.92
N SER A 60 6.44 10.33 -10.74
CA SER A 60 7.70 10.87 -10.22
C SER A 60 7.53 12.22 -9.52
N SER A 61 6.52 12.99 -9.92
CA SER A 61 6.25 14.30 -9.32
C SER A 61 5.78 14.19 -7.86
N GLN A 62 5.34 13.03 -7.43
CA GLN A 62 4.95 12.79 -6.03
C GLN A 62 6.14 12.57 -5.11
N VAL A 63 7.33 12.34 -5.67
CA VAL A 63 8.54 12.17 -4.86
C VAL A 63 8.98 13.52 -4.34
N SER A 64 9.06 13.65 -3.03
CA SER A 64 9.54 14.85 -2.35
C SER A 64 10.59 14.45 -1.34
N SER A 65 11.79 14.99 -1.48
CA SER A 65 12.93 14.65 -0.61
C SER A 65 13.18 13.14 -0.56
N GLY A 66 13.02 12.47 -1.70
CA GLY A 66 13.26 11.03 -1.82
C GLY A 66 12.13 10.15 -1.31
N SER A 67 10.97 10.71 -0.98
CA SER A 67 9.86 9.93 -0.42
C SER A 67 8.53 10.29 -1.07
N ILE A 68 7.65 9.30 -1.09
CA ILE A 68 6.24 9.48 -1.47
C ILE A 68 5.40 9.19 -0.24
N SER A 69 4.44 10.05 0.06
CA SER A 69 3.47 9.85 1.14
C SER A 69 2.08 9.67 0.53
N LEU A 70 1.40 8.61 0.93
CA LEU A 70 0.02 8.37 0.50
C LEU A 70 -0.76 7.68 1.61
N THR A 71 -2.08 7.68 1.46
CA THR A 71 -2.97 7.11 2.46
C THR A 71 -4.06 6.32 1.76
N PHE A 72 -4.29 5.09 2.22
CA PHE A 72 -5.47 4.30 1.85
C PHE A 72 -6.49 4.42 2.97
N GLU A 73 -7.67 4.93 2.66
CA GLU A 73 -8.76 5.13 3.60
C GLU A 73 -9.94 4.24 3.26
N GLY A 74 -10.87 4.13 4.20
CA GLY A 74 -12.11 3.38 3.97
C GLY A 74 -11.88 1.89 3.76
N LEU A 75 -10.83 1.35 4.38
CA LEU A 75 -10.48 -0.06 4.22
C LEU A 75 -11.31 -0.92 5.16
N ASP A 76 -11.78 -2.05 4.67
CA ASP A 76 -12.45 -3.03 5.52
C ASP A 76 -11.51 -3.50 6.62
N PHE A 77 -12.07 -3.77 7.80
CA PHE A 77 -11.32 -4.46 8.84
C PHE A 77 -11.12 -5.90 8.39
N ASP A 78 -9.89 -6.25 8.17
CA ASP A 78 -9.54 -7.56 7.60
C ASP A 78 -8.04 -7.78 7.79
N THR A 79 -7.59 -8.95 7.40
CA THR A 79 -6.18 -9.26 7.30
C THR A 79 -5.80 -9.21 5.83
N TYR A 80 -4.84 -8.36 5.52
CA TYR A 80 -4.32 -8.17 4.17
C TYR A 80 -2.99 -8.87 4.05
N ALA A 81 -2.73 -9.39 2.86
CA ALA A 81 -1.55 -10.22 2.66
C ALA A 81 -0.33 -9.41 2.23
N LEU A 82 -0.52 -8.37 1.43
CA LEU A 82 0.63 -7.73 0.78
C LEU A 82 0.35 -6.26 0.45
N LEU A 83 1.30 -5.41 0.80
CA LEU A 83 1.37 -4.03 0.35
C LEU A 83 2.66 -3.89 -0.45
N SER A 84 2.57 -3.45 -1.70
CA SER A 84 3.73 -3.42 -2.59
C SER A 84 3.71 -2.21 -3.50
N MET A 85 4.90 -1.86 -4.01
CA MET A 85 5.08 -0.88 -5.07
C MET A 85 5.72 -1.58 -6.26
N SER A 86 5.14 -1.38 -7.44
CA SER A 86 5.56 -2.07 -8.66
C SER A 86 5.49 -1.14 -9.86
N TRP A 87 6.25 -1.50 -10.89
CA TRP A 87 6.18 -0.88 -12.20
C TRP A 87 5.74 -1.91 -13.23
N ARG A 88 4.81 -1.52 -14.11
CA ARG A 88 4.42 -2.36 -15.23
C ARG A 88 5.08 -1.84 -16.49
N ASP A 89 5.93 -2.69 -17.05
CA ASP A 89 6.71 -2.38 -18.25
C ASP A 89 5.81 -2.53 -19.50
N PRO A 90 5.55 -1.43 -20.24
CA PRO A 90 4.70 -1.50 -21.42
C PRO A 90 5.40 -2.16 -22.61
N ASN A 91 6.72 -2.30 -22.54
CA ASN A 91 7.49 -2.89 -23.64
C ASN A 91 7.61 -4.41 -23.52
N ASP A 92 7.21 -4.97 -22.39
CA ASP A 92 7.18 -6.41 -22.20
C ASP A 92 5.74 -6.89 -22.33
N PRO A 93 5.39 -7.60 -23.42
CA PRO A 93 4.02 -8.08 -23.62
C PRO A 93 3.63 -9.25 -22.73
N ASN A 94 4.59 -9.84 -22.02
CA ASN A 94 4.32 -11.01 -21.19
C ASN A 94 3.83 -10.59 -19.81
N PRO A 95 2.55 -10.87 -19.47
CA PRO A 95 2.00 -10.45 -18.17
C PRO A 95 2.66 -11.14 -16.97
N GLN A 96 3.43 -12.21 -17.20
CA GLN A 96 4.12 -12.90 -16.13
C GLN A 96 5.45 -12.24 -15.77
N THR A 97 6.01 -11.42 -16.66
CA THR A 97 7.32 -10.81 -16.46
C THR A 97 7.30 -9.29 -16.54
N ASN A 98 6.20 -8.69 -16.97
CA ASN A 98 6.13 -7.25 -17.16
C ASN A 98 5.92 -6.44 -15.88
N GLN A 99 5.75 -7.10 -14.74
CA GLN A 99 5.60 -6.42 -13.45
C GLN A 99 6.90 -6.54 -12.67
N HIS A 100 7.48 -5.39 -12.39
CA HIS A 100 8.73 -5.28 -11.62
C HIS A 100 8.39 -4.76 -10.24
N VAL A 101 8.61 -5.58 -9.22
CA VAL A 101 8.34 -5.21 -7.84
C VAL A 101 9.54 -4.47 -7.27
N TRP A 102 9.31 -3.25 -6.78
CA TRP A 102 10.38 -2.41 -6.25
C TRP A 102 10.41 -2.41 -4.73
N ALA A 103 9.28 -2.67 -4.10
CA ALA A 103 9.20 -2.67 -2.64
C ALA A 103 8.01 -3.47 -2.15
N THR A 104 8.15 -4.04 -0.94
CA THR A 104 7.04 -4.64 -0.21
C THR A 104 7.09 -4.15 1.25
N HIS A 105 5.97 -4.30 1.94
CA HIS A 105 5.91 -3.95 3.37
C HIS A 105 6.76 -4.88 4.24
N SER A 106 7.18 -6.02 3.72
CA SER A 106 8.07 -6.95 4.43
C SER A 106 9.56 -6.57 4.26
N GLY A 107 9.85 -5.48 3.55
CA GLY A 107 11.20 -4.94 3.42
C GLY A 107 11.97 -5.41 2.20
N SER A 108 11.63 -6.54 1.62
CA SER A 108 12.32 -7.09 0.44
C SER A 108 11.35 -7.23 -0.73
N PRO A 109 11.75 -6.81 -1.94
CA PRO A 109 10.93 -7.08 -3.13
C PRO A 109 10.66 -8.57 -3.36
N GLN A 110 11.59 -9.44 -2.95
CA GLN A 110 11.41 -10.88 -3.07
C GLN A 110 10.25 -11.40 -2.23
N ALA A 111 9.87 -10.71 -1.17
CA ALA A 111 8.72 -11.11 -0.37
C ALA A 111 7.44 -11.18 -1.19
N PHE A 112 7.36 -10.45 -2.28
CA PHE A 112 6.23 -10.53 -3.21
C PHE A 112 6.07 -11.95 -3.78
N TRP A 113 7.17 -12.68 -3.92
CA TRP A 113 7.17 -13.99 -4.56
C TRP A 113 7.31 -15.14 -3.57
N THR A 114 7.82 -14.89 -2.38
CA THR A 114 8.22 -15.96 -1.47
C THR A 114 7.46 -15.96 -0.15
N ASP A 115 7.04 -14.80 0.33
CA ASP A 115 6.44 -14.70 1.66
C ASP A 115 5.66 -13.40 1.79
N ALA A 116 4.67 -13.44 2.66
CA ALA A 116 3.88 -12.26 2.97
C ALA A 116 3.61 -12.20 4.47
N THR A 117 3.95 -11.08 5.08
CA THR A 117 3.64 -10.83 6.48
C THR A 117 2.23 -10.24 6.57
N PRO A 118 1.30 -10.85 7.30
CA PRO A 118 -0.06 -10.32 7.37
C PRO A 118 -0.13 -8.91 7.94
N ILE A 119 -1.02 -8.11 7.36
CA ILE A 119 -1.34 -6.75 7.82
C ILE A 119 -2.78 -6.79 8.31
N THR A 120 -2.99 -6.58 9.61
CA THR A 120 -4.34 -6.68 10.18
C THR A 120 -4.86 -5.32 10.60
N LEU A 121 -6.04 -4.97 10.07
CA LEU A 121 -6.81 -3.81 10.52
C LEU A 121 -8.02 -4.29 11.30
N SER A 122 -8.26 -3.65 12.43
CA SER A 122 -9.37 -3.97 13.33
C SER A 122 -9.84 -2.70 14.04
N PRO A 123 -10.99 -2.74 14.71
CA PRO A 123 -11.42 -1.56 15.48
C PRO A 123 -10.40 -1.11 16.52
N ASP A 124 -9.64 -2.03 17.10
CA ASP A 124 -8.62 -1.69 18.08
C ASP A 124 -7.31 -1.25 17.43
N ASN A 125 -7.16 -1.47 16.14
CA ASN A 125 -5.96 -1.17 15.38
C ASN A 125 -6.37 -0.67 14.00
N ALA A 126 -7.11 0.44 14.01
CA ALA A 126 -7.78 0.95 12.82
C ALA A 126 -6.88 1.79 11.93
N GLU A 127 -5.75 2.25 12.44
CA GLU A 127 -4.82 3.07 11.68
C GLU A 127 -3.42 2.51 11.81
N LEU A 128 -2.77 2.27 10.67
CA LEU A 128 -1.41 1.75 10.60
C LEU A 128 -0.54 2.71 9.81
N ASP A 129 0.72 2.84 10.25
CA ASP A 129 1.76 3.57 9.53
C ASP A 129 2.73 2.54 8.96
N MET A 130 2.93 2.55 7.66
CA MET A 130 3.79 1.57 6.99
C MET A 130 4.83 2.28 6.14
N VAL A 131 6.03 1.73 6.12
CA VAL A 131 7.15 2.28 5.37
C VAL A 131 7.65 1.22 4.40
N LEU A 132 7.74 1.61 3.12
CA LEU A 132 8.34 0.79 2.08
C LEU A 132 9.65 1.43 1.65
N SER A 133 10.64 0.59 1.36
CA SER A 133 11.93 1.06 0.83
C SER A 133 12.06 0.54 -0.60
N ALA A 134 11.99 1.44 -1.56
CA ALA A 134 11.95 1.11 -2.96
C ALA A 134 13.29 1.42 -3.64
N THR A 135 13.69 0.52 -4.53
CA THR A 135 14.80 0.74 -5.44
C THR A 135 14.32 0.42 -6.84
N ILE A 136 14.44 1.38 -7.72
CA ILE A 136 14.04 1.25 -9.12
C ILE A 136 15.09 0.42 -9.86
N ASN A 137 14.64 -0.59 -10.59
CA ASN A 137 15.53 -1.46 -11.36
C ASN A 137 14.96 -1.77 -12.74
#